data_aa20423e2013cbeb2b6b462e8f83575a
#
_entry.id   aa20423e2013cbeb2b6b462e8f83575a
#
_cell.length_a   1.000
_cell.length_b   1.000
_cell.length_c   1.000
_cell.angle_alpha   90.00
_cell.angle_beta   90.00
_cell.angle_gamma   90.00
#
_symmetry.space_group_name_H-M   'P 1'
#
loop_
_entity.id
_entity.type
_entity.pdbx_description
1 polymer ?
#
loop_
_entity_poly.entity_id
_entity_poly.type
_entity_poly.pdbx_seq_one_letter_code
_entity_poly.pdbx_strand_id
1 'polypeptide(L)'
;SEDFTFAFDCGLAPQFELNVGKKDTLEQFDITVSDKEVTDDINYSRKRHGKMVDIEIAEEEDIIYATVTELNEDGSVLDGGLSDKSISFVSSLIEDKKVKKLVLGKKVGDQFNADIKTLLNQNETVISNTLGIAKEGVSDLSNSFSVTVTEIKRRMDAEINEEYYREVFGDLEIP
;
A
#
# COMPACT_ATOMS: atom_id res chain seq x y z
N SER A 1 44.09 53.50 7.66
CA SER A 1 43.65 52.12 8.05
C SER A 1 42.30 52.24 8.71
N GLU A 2 41.31 51.54 8.16
CA GLU A 2 40.01 51.44 8.77
C GLU A 2 40.09 50.33 9.84
N ASP A 3 39.83 50.69 11.10
CA ASP A 3 39.78 49.74 12.20
C ASP A 3 38.39 49.11 12.24
N PHE A 4 38.33 47.79 12.12
CA PHE A 4 37.09 47.04 12.23
C PHE A 4 36.93 46.56 13.67
N THR A 5 35.74 46.83 14.26
CA THR A 5 35.39 46.37 15.61
C THR A 5 34.35 45.27 15.48
N PHE A 6 34.65 44.10 16.07
CA PHE A 6 33.70 42.98 16.13
C PHE A 6 33.23 42.79 17.57
N ALA A 7 31.94 42.67 17.73
CA ALA A 7 31.33 42.33 19.02
C ALA A 7 30.83 40.87 18.97
N PHE A 8 31.17 40.09 19.98
CA PHE A 8 30.74 38.70 20.12
C PHE A 8 29.99 38.52 21.45
N ASP A 9 28.80 37.94 21.41
CA ASP A 9 28.07 37.51 22.58
C ASP A 9 28.48 36.07 22.91
N CYS A 10 29.17 35.90 24.05
CA CYS A 10 29.59 34.59 24.52
C CYS A 10 28.70 34.12 25.66
N GLY A 11 27.97 33.00 25.45
CA GLY A 11 27.28 32.28 26.51
C GLY A 11 28.23 31.29 27.20
N LEU A 12 28.38 31.41 28.51
CA LEU A 12 29.15 30.45 29.29
C LEU A 12 28.21 29.38 29.87
N ALA A 13 28.58 28.10 29.73
CA ALA A 13 27.87 27.03 30.40
C ALA A 13 28.04 27.18 31.93
N PRO A 14 26.95 27.12 32.72
CA PRO A 14 27.05 27.17 34.15
C PRO A 14 27.84 25.98 34.70
N GLN A 15 28.70 26.20 35.66
CA GLN A 15 29.29 25.10 36.41
C GLN A 15 28.27 24.58 37.37
N PHE A 16 27.99 23.29 37.34
CA PHE A 16 27.12 22.61 38.26
C PHE A 16 27.82 21.40 38.85
N GLU A 17 27.57 21.15 40.12
CA GLU A 17 28.01 19.92 40.78
C GLU A 17 26.88 18.91 40.79
N LEU A 18 27.14 17.73 40.22
CA LEU A 18 26.20 16.62 40.25
C LEU A 18 26.36 15.84 41.54
N ASN A 19 25.45 16.06 42.50
CA ASN A 19 25.42 15.35 43.78
C ASN A 19 24.43 14.20 43.73
N VAL A 20 24.84 13.06 43.14
CA VAL A 20 24.06 11.80 43.18
C VAL A 20 24.61 10.95 44.32
N GLY A 21 23.77 10.63 45.30
CA GLY A 21 24.15 9.88 46.48
C GLY A 21 23.22 8.73 46.82
N LYS A 22 23.51 8.02 47.90
CA LYS A 22 22.73 6.85 48.36
C LYS A 22 21.26 7.14 48.74
N LYS A 23 20.87 8.42 48.80
CA LYS A 23 19.50 8.85 49.10
C LYS A 23 18.66 9.16 47.90
N ASP A 24 19.30 9.20 46.73
CA ASP A 24 18.60 9.48 45.49
C ASP A 24 17.94 8.20 44.98
N THR A 25 16.66 8.29 44.65
CA THR A 25 15.86 7.18 44.11
C THR A 25 15.70 7.38 42.63
N LEU A 26 16.11 6.39 41.85
CA LEU A 26 15.84 6.32 40.40
C LEU A 26 14.74 5.29 40.19
N GLU A 27 13.71 5.69 39.44
CA GLU A 27 12.69 4.74 38.99
C GLU A 27 13.26 3.92 37.86
N GLN A 28 13.25 2.61 37.99
CA GLN A 28 13.58 1.67 36.91
C GLN A 28 12.27 1.07 36.42
N PHE A 29 12.04 1.19 35.12
CA PHE A 29 10.90 0.58 34.47
C PHE A 29 11.30 -0.74 33.83
N ASP A 30 10.59 -1.80 34.16
CA ASP A 30 10.69 -3.08 33.49
C ASP A 30 9.67 -3.10 32.34
N ILE A 31 10.16 -3.25 31.10
CA ILE A 31 9.31 -3.37 29.92
C ILE A 31 8.95 -4.84 29.76
N THR A 32 7.68 -5.15 29.98
CA THR A 32 7.15 -6.50 29.75
C THR A 32 6.39 -6.52 28.43
N VAL A 33 6.73 -7.46 27.57
CA VAL A 33 6.05 -7.68 26.27
C VAL A 33 5.00 -8.77 26.50
N SER A 34 3.77 -8.52 26.09
CA SER A 34 2.69 -9.50 26.17
C SER A 34 2.77 -10.51 25.00
N ASP A 35 2.24 -11.72 25.19
CA ASP A 35 2.15 -12.74 24.14
C ASP A 35 1.37 -12.24 22.92
N LYS A 36 0.42 -11.33 23.13
CA LYS A 36 -0.33 -10.70 22.04
C LYS A 36 0.57 -9.83 21.17
N GLU A 37 1.39 -8.97 21.79
CA GLU A 37 2.32 -8.10 21.07
C GLU A 37 3.34 -8.92 20.26
N VAL A 38 3.85 -10.01 20.83
CA VAL A 38 4.73 -10.95 20.12
C VAL A 38 4.03 -11.58 18.91
N THR A 39 2.78 -12.03 19.08
CA THR A 39 1.99 -12.62 18.01
C THR A 39 1.69 -11.61 16.90
N ASP A 40 1.33 -10.39 17.27
CA ASP A 40 1.02 -9.31 16.33
C ASP A 40 2.27 -8.93 15.51
N ASP A 41 3.45 -8.87 16.15
CA ASP A 41 4.73 -8.57 15.47
C ASP A 41 5.14 -9.70 14.52
N ILE A 42 5.02 -10.96 14.94
CA ILE A 42 5.26 -12.12 14.06
C ILE A 42 4.33 -12.07 12.83
N ASN A 43 3.05 -11.81 13.02
CA ASN A 43 2.10 -11.73 11.91
C ASN A 43 2.42 -10.56 10.97
N TYR A 44 2.81 -9.41 11.51
CA TYR A 44 3.27 -8.27 10.73
C TYR A 44 4.52 -8.61 9.92
N SER A 45 5.51 -9.25 10.55
CA SER A 45 6.74 -9.69 9.89
C SER A 45 6.45 -10.70 8.79
N ARG A 46 5.58 -11.70 9.03
CA ARG A 46 5.16 -12.67 8.02
C ARG A 46 4.50 -12.02 6.81
N LYS A 47 3.63 -11.02 7.04
CA LYS A 47 3.03 -10.24 5.95
C LYS A 47 4.06 -9.48 5.14
N ARG A 48 5.06 -8.90 5.81
CA ARG A 48 6.14 -8.13 5.15
C ARG A 48 7.02 -8.99 4.25
N HIS A 49 7.34 -10.20 4.69
CA HIS A 49 8.18 -11.17 3.96
C HIS A 49 7.36 -12.16 3.12
N GLY A 50 6.05 -11.92 2.99
CA GLY A 50 5.15 -12.72 2.16
C GLY A 50 5.47 -12.62 0.67
N LYS A 51 5.10 -13.65 -0.07
CA LYS A 51 5.30 -13.75 -1.53
C LYS A 51 3.99 -13.49 -2.27
N MET A 52 4.09 -12.87 -3.45
CA MET A 52 2.97 -12.74 -4.37
C MET A 52 2.83 -14.04 -5.16
N VAL A 53 1.64 -14.60 -5.18
CA VAL A 53 1.32 -15.83 -5.92
C VAL A 53 0.18 -15.56 -6.90
N ASP A 54 0.22 -16.23 -8.05
CA ASP A 54 -0.83 -16.15 -9.04
C ASP A 54 -2.01 -17.00 -8.60
N ILE A 55 -3.21 -16.43 -8.70
CA ILE A 55 -4.47 -17.05 -8.27
C ILE A 55 -5.45 -17.04 -9.44
N GLU A 56 -6.29 -18.07 -9.55
CA GLU A 56 -7.27 -18.18 -10.63
C GLU A 56 -8.57 -17.42 -10.35
N ILE A 57 -8.95 -17.27 -9.08
CA ILE A 57 -10.27 -16.70 -8.67
C ILE A 57 -10.04 -15.55 -7.70
N ALA A 58 -10.60 -14.39 -8.01
CA ALA A 58 -10.49 -13.18 -7.19
C ALA A 58 -11.25 -13.30 -5.87
N GLU A 59 -10.55 -13.03 -4.77
CA GLU A 59 -11.09 -12.90 -3.42
C GLU A 59 -10.79 -11.52 -2.83
N GLU A 60 -11.15 -11.32 -1.57
CA GLU A 60 -10.80 -10.09 -0.86
C GLU A 60 -9.27 -9.97 -0.69
N GLU A 61 -8.77 -8.73 -0.74
CA GLU A 61 -7.35 -8.37 -0.62
C GLU A 61 -6.48 -8.76 -1.82
N ASP A 62 -7.02 -9.40 -2.86
CA ASP A 62 -6.27 -9.71 -4.07
C ASP A 62 -6.00 -8.46 -4.91
N ILE A 63 -4.84 -8.46 -5.56
CA ILE A 63 -4.49 -7.47 -6.58
C ILE A 63 -4.95 -8.03 -7.93
N ILE A 64 -5.83 -7.29 -8.58
CA ILE A 64 -6.39 -7.67 -9.88
C ILE A 64 -5.75 -6.79 -10.95
N TYR A 65 -5.17 -7.44 -11.94
CA TYR A 65 -4.71 -6.82 -13.17
C TYR A 65 -5.76 -7.03 -14.24
N ALA A 66 -6.06 -5.99 -14.97
CA ALA A 66 -7.08 -6.04 -16.01
C ALA A 66 -6.72 -5.13 -17.16
N THR A 67 -7.28 -5.42 -18.34
CA THR A 67 -7.35 -4.46 -19.43
C THR A 67 -8.73 -3.85 -19.49
N VAL A 68 -8.78 -2.55 -19.78
CA VAL A 68 -10.04 -1.81 -19.90
C VAL A 68 -10.17 -1.17 -21.27
N THR A 69 -11.37 -1.23 -21.79
CA THR A 69 -11.76 -0.61 -23.06
C THR A 69 -13.02 0.21 -22.85
N GLU A 70 -13.00 1.45 -23.30
CA GLU A 70 -14.10 2.38 -23.16
C GLU A 70 -15.26 2.02 -24.08
N LEU A 71 -16.48 2.07 -23.53
CA LEU A 71 -17.70 1.71 -24.25
C LEU A 71 -18.66 2.89 -24.41
N ASN A 72 -19.42 2.85 -25.48
CA ASN A 72 -20.60 3.67 -25.64
C ASN A 72 -21.73 3.23 -24.68
N GLU A 73 -22.79 4.02 -24.58
CA GLU A 73 -23.98 3.70 -23.79
C GLU A 73 -24.69 2.42 -24.28
N ASP A 74 -24.57 2.08 -25.55
CA ASP A 74 -25.11 0.86 -26.16
C ASP A 74 -24.26 -0.39 -25.93
N GLY A 75 -23.09 -0.23 -25.28
CA GLY A 75 -22.13 -1.32 -25.00
C GLY A 75 -21.15 -1.63 -26.13
N SER A 76 -21.20 -0.90 -27.24
CA SER A 76 -20.19 -0.98 -28.30
C SER A 76 -18.91 -0.26 -27.88
N VAL A 77 -17.77 -0.62 -28.48
CA VAL A 77 -16.49 0.07 -28.24
C VAL A 77 -16.59 1.52 -28.74
N LEU A 78 -16.15 2.44 -27.89
CA LEU A 78 -16.15 3.87 -28.22
C LEU A 78 -15.03 4.15 -29.25
N ASP A 79 -15.40 4.62 -30.44
CA ASP A 79 -14.42 4.97 -31.47
C ASP A 79 -13.60 6.20 -31.04
N GLY A 80 -12.27 6.05 -31.05
CA GLY A 80 -11.36 7.08 -30.53
C GLY A 80 -11.25 7.15 -29.00
N GLY A 81 -12.00 6.32 -28.26
CA GLY A 81 -11.89 6.17 -26.82
C GLY A 81 -10.65 5.37 -26.37
N LEU A 82 -10.55 5.15 -25.06
CA LEU A 82 -9.48 4.33 -24.50
C LEU A 82 -9.69 2.85 -24.82
N SER A 83 -8.67 2.20 -25.38
CA SER A 83 -8.69 0.78 -25.71
C SER A 83 -7.48 0.07 -25.13
N ASP A 84 -7.71 -1.15 -24.61
CA ASP A 84 -6.69 -2.07 -24.10
C ASP A 84 -5.71 -1.43 -23.08
N LYS A 85 -6.22 -0.52 -22.24
CA LYS A 85 -5.41 0.07 -21.18
C LYS A 85 -5.26 -0.89 -20.00
N SER A 86 -4.02 -1.17 -19.64
CA SER A 86 -3.72 -1.99 -18.45
C SER A 86 -3.93 -1.19 -17.19
N ILE A 87 -4.69 -1.76 -16.26
CA ILE A 87 -4.92 -1.22 -14.92
C ILE A 87 -4.63 -2.28 -13.86
N SER A 88 -4.41 -1.84 -12.63
CA SER A 88 -4.40 -2.71 -11.46
C SER A 88 -5.14 -2.06 -10.31
N PHE A 89 -5.84 -2.87 -9.54
CA PHE A 89 -6.57 -2.42 -8.37
C PHE A 89 -6.66 -3.54 -7.33
N VAL A 90 -6.88 -3.16 -6.07
CA VAL A 90 -7.05 -4.10 -4.97
C VAL A 90 -8.54 -4.23 -4.66
N SER A 91 -9.05 -5.46 -4.63
CA SER A 91 -10.47 -5.75 -4.43
C SER A 91 -11.04 -5.21 -3.12
N SER A 92 -10.24 -5.21 -2.04
CA SER A 92 -10.66 -4.68 -0.73
C SER A 92 -10.83 -3.17 -0.70
N LEU A 93 -10.11 -2.44 -1.57
CA LEU A 93 -10.17 -0.98 -1.64
C LEU A 93 -11.39 -0.45 -2.39
N ILE A 94 -12.14 -1.30 -3.10
CA ILE A 94 -13.35 -0.89 -3.81
C ILE A 94 -14.44 -0.55 -2.79
N GLU A 95 -14.85 0.72 -2.73
CA GLU A 95 -15.85 1.21 -1.79
C GLU A 95 -17.28 0.84 -2.21
N ASP A 96 -17.57 0.85 -3.52
CA ASP A 96 -18.88 0.49 -4.02
C ASP A 96 -19.15 -1.02 -3.91
N LYS A 97 -20.15 -1.37 -3.08
CA LYS A 97 -20.51 -2.76 -2.80
C LYS A 97 -20.98 -3.54 -4.03
N LYS A 98 -21.57 -2.88 -5.04
CA LYS A 98 -22.06 -3.55 -6.25
C LYS A 98 -20.87 -3.88 -7.15
N VAL A 99 -19.96 -2.92 -7.35
CA VAL A 99 -18.72 -3.12 -8.12
C VAL A 99 -17.84 -4.16 -7.44
N LYS A 100 -17.69 -4.09 -6.11
CA LYS A 100 -16.95 -5.11 -5.35
C LYS A 100 -17.50 -6.52 -5.58
N LYS A 101 -18.83 -6.69 -5.56
CA LYS A 101 -19.47 -7.99 -5.85
C LYS A 101 -19.29 -8.47 -7.30
N LEU A 102 -19.17 -7.55 -8.27
CA LEU A 102 -18.91 -7.91 -9.65
C LEU A 102 -17.47 -8.43 -9.84
N VAL A 103 -16.54 -7.95 -9.04
CA VAL A 103 -15.12 -8.30 -9.09
C VAL A 103 -14.85 -9.62 -8.37
N LEU A 104 -15.41 -9.80 -7.16
CA LEU A 104 -15.20 -11.01 -6.36
C LEU A 104 -15.75 -12.25 -7.08
N GLY A 105 -14.95 -13.32 -7.10
CA GLY A 105 -15.27 -14.58 -7.77
C GLY A 105 -14.98 -14.59 -9.27
N LYS A 106 -14.48 -13.49 -9.85
CA LYS A 106 -14.02 -13.46 -11.25
C LYS A 106 -12.75 -14.26 -11.42
N LYS A 107 -12.60 -14.84 -12.60
CA LYS A 107 -11.43 -15.61 -13.00
C LYS A 107 -10.59 -14.83 -13.99
N VAL A 108 -9.34 -15.25 -14.13
CA VAL A 108 -8.49 -14.78 -15.22
C VAL A 108 -9.18 -15.10 -16.58
N GLY A 109 -9.28 -14.09 -17.44
CA GLY A 109 -10.02 -14.15 -18.70
C GLY A 109 -11.48 -13.72 -18.61
N ASP A 110 -12.06 -13.58 -17.43
CA ASP A 110 -13.43 -13.09 -17.27
C ASP A 110 -13.53 -11.62 -17.67
N GLN A 111 -14.68 -11.28 -18.28
CA GLN A 111 -15.02 -9.93 -18.69
C GLN A 111 -16.27 -9.45 -17.94
N PHE A 112 -16.30 -8.18 -17.59
CA PHE A 112 -17.47 -7.52 -17.01
C PHE A 112 -17.46 -6.03 -17.33
N ASN A 113 -18.62 -5.41 -17.27
CA ASN A 113 -18.74 -3.96 -17.48
C ASN A 113 -18.80 -3.25 -16.13
N ALA A 114 -18.02 -2.19 -16.01
CA ALA A 114 -18.02 -1.34 -14.82
C ALA A 114 -17.71 0.11 -15.18
N ASP A 115 -18.13 1.04 -14.34
CA ASP A 115 -17.66 2.40 -14.37
C ASP A 115 -16.28 2.48 -13.73
N ILE A 116 -15.28 2.88 -14.51
CA ILE A 116 -13.88 2.98 -14.06
C ILE A 116 -13.71 3.99 -12.92
N LYS A 117 -14.52 5.05 -12.91
CA LYS A 117 -14.49 6.06 -11.84
C LYS A 117 -14.92 5.44 -10.52
N THR A 118 -15.98 4.64 -10.54
CA THR A 118 -16.47 3.91 -9.36
C THR A 118 -15.51 2.79 -8.94
N LEU A 119 -14.92 2.08 -9.89
CA LEU A 119 -13.93 1.02 -9.62
C LEU A 119 -12.68 1.57 -8.91
N LEU A 120 -12.26 2.80 -9.25
CA LEU A 120 -11.09 3.49 -8.66
C LEU A 120 -11.50 4.54 -7.62
N ASN A 121 -12.67 4.39 -6.97
CA ASN A 121 -13.18 5.21 -5.87
C ASN A 121 -13.26 6.71 -6.18
N GLN A 122 -13.58 7.05 -7.42
CA GLN A 122 -13.73 8.43 -7.91
C GLN A 122 -12.50 9.33 -7.67
N ASN A 123 -11.33 8.74 -7.48
CA ASN A 123 -10.10 9.47 -7.27
C ASN A 123 -9.47 9.87 -8.61
N GLU A 124 -9.70 11.10 -9.04
CA GLU A 124 -9.22 11.63 -10.32
C GLU A 124 -7.71 11.48 -10.52
N THR A 125 -6.92 11.64 -9.46
CA THR A 125 -5.47 11.47 -9.53
C THR A 125 -5.08 10.02 -9.79
N VAL A 126 -5.75 9.07 -9.13
CA VAL A 126 -5.53 7.64 -9.35
C VAL A 126 -5.97 7.26 -10.77
N ILE A 127 -7.15 7.69 -11.20
CA ILE A 127 -7.68 7.42 -12.53
C ILE A 127 -6.74 7.97 -13.62
N SER A 128 -6.34 9.25 -13.51
CA SER A 128 -5.42 9.90 -14.44
C SER A 128 -4.10 9.14 -14.57
N ASN A 129 -3.47 8.80 -13.44
CA ASN A 129 -2.21 8.06 -13.43
C ASN A 129 -2.36 6.63 -13.97
N THR A 130 -3.44 5.93 -13.59
CA THR A 130 -3.67 4.54 -13.99
C THR A 130 -3.97 4.42 -15.49
N LEU A 131 -4.76 5.33 -16.04
CA LEU A 131 -5.10 5.34 -17.46
C LEU A 131 -4.08 6.07 -18.34
N GLY A 132 -3.16 6.83 -17.72
CA GLY A 132 -2.16 7.63 -18.44
C GLY A 132 -2.76 8.79 -19.22
N ILE A 133 -3.79 9.44 -18.66
CA ILE A 133 -4.49 10.59 -19.26
C ILE A 133 -4.30 11.84 -18.39
N ALA A 134 -4.55 13.02 -18.97
CA ALA A 134 -4.58 14.25 -18.18
C ALA A 134 -5.76 14.26 -17.20
N LYS A 135 -5.62 14.95 -16.06
CA LYS A 135 -6.70 15.04 -15.05
C LYS A 135 -8.00 15.61 -15.60
N GLU A 136 -7.86 16.62 -16.45
CA GLU A 136 -8.99 17.28 -17.10
C GLU A 136 -9.78 16.31 -17.99
N GLY A 137 -9.12 15.31 -18.59
CA GLY A 137 -9.74 14.27 -19.39
C GLY A 137 -10.53 13.21 -18.60
N VAL A 138 -10.37 13.17 -17.27
CA VAL A 138 -11.12 12.21 -16.43
C VAL A 138 -12.63 12.49 -16.44
N SER A 139 -13.03 13.76 -16.53
CA SER A 139 -14.43 14.14 -16.63
C SER A 139 -15.10 13.67 -17.91
N ASP A 140 -14.33 13.57 -18.99
CA ASP A 140 -14.81 13.26 -20.33
C ASP A 140 -14.93 11.74 -20.58
N LEU A 141 -14.39 10.92 -19.67
CA LEU A 141 -14.50 9.47 -19.75
C LEU A 141 -15.96 9.01 -19.66
N SER A 142 -16.28 8.03 -20.49
CA SER A 142 -17.56 7.32 -20.45
C SER A 142 -17.78 6.68 -19.05
N ASN A 143 -19.02 6.43 -18.71
CA ASN A 143 -19.37 5.73 -17.47
C ASN A 143 -19.38 4.19 -17.64
N SER A 144 -19.03 3.69 -18.81
CA SER A 144 -19.03 2.27 -19.12
C SER A 144 -17.70 1.82 -19.71
N PHE A 145 -17.09 0.88 -19.05
CA PHE A 145 -15.86 0.22 -19.52
C PHE A 145 -16.04 -1.28 -19.50
N SER A 146 -15.54 -1.93 -20.53
CA SER A 146 -15.31 -3.37 -20.52
C SER A 146 -14.01 -3.64 -19.77
N VAL A 147 -14.08 -4.45 -18.73
CA VAL A 147 -12.95 -4.84 -17.89
C VAL A 147 -12.68 -6.32 -18.10
N THR A 148 -11.52 -6.66 -18.61
CA THR A 148 -11.07 -8.05 -18.81
C THR A 148 -9.96 -8.36 -17.82
N VAL A 149 -10.18 -9.33 -16.93
CA VAL A 149 -9.18 -9.75 -15.93
C VAL A 149 -8.05 -10.49 -16.62
N THR A 150 -6.83 -9.99 -16.47
CA THR A 150 -5.63 -10.58 -17.11
C THR A 150 -4.81 -11.40 -16.13
N GLU A 151 -4.76 -10.99 -14.87
CA GLU A 151 -3.97 -11.65 -13.83
C GLU A 151 -4.57 -11.34 -12.45
N ILE A 152 -4.48 -12.28 -11.54
CA ILE A 152 -4.90 -12.09 -10.15
C ILE A 152 -3.74 -12.54 -9.27
N LYS A 153 -3.30 -11.66 -8.37
CA LYS A 153 -2.21 -11.95 -7.42
C LYS A 153 -2.69 -11.81 -5.99
N ARG A 154 -2.29 -12.77 -5.17
CA ARG A 154 -2.52 -12.76 -3.72
C ARG A 154 -1.21 -12.70 -2.98
N ARG A 155 -1.15 -11.86 -1.96
CA ARG A 155 -0.04 -11.88 -1.03
C ARG A 155 -0.26 -13.01 -0.02
N MET A 156 0.57 -14.03 -0.09
CA MET A 156 0.61 -15.08 0.93
C MET A 156 1.61 -14.72 2.00
N ASP A 157 1.19 -14.83 3.26
CA ASP A 157 2.09 -14.62 4.40
C ASP A 157 3.24 -15.62 4.36
N ALA A 158 4.44 -15.20 4.73
CA ALA A 158 5.58 -16.09 4.82
C ALA A 158 5.31 -17.24 5.80
N GLU A 159 5.69 -18.46 5.43
CA GLU A 159 5.69 -19.59 6.35
C GLU A 159 6.87 -19.45 7.33
N ILE A 160 6.61 -19.77 8.61
CA ILE A 160 7.66 -19.76 9.64
C ILE A 160 8.53 -20.99 9.44
N ASN A 161 9.65 -20.81 8.73
CA ASN A 161 10.62 -21.84 8.42
C ASN A 161 12.05 -21.27 8.44
N GLU A 162 13.06 -22.10 8.17
CA GLU A 162 14.46 -21.63 8.17
C GLU A 162 14.73 -20.51 7.15
N GLU A 163 14.08 -20.52 6.00
CA GLU A 163 14.20 -19.46 4.98
C GLU A 163 13.71 -18.13 5.55
N TYR A 164 12.52 -18.12 6.19
CA TYR A 164 11.96 -16.97 6.85
C TYR A 164 12.87 -16.43 7.96
N TYR A 165 13.39 -17.32 8.82
CA TYR A 165 14.30 -16.90 9.89
C TYR A 165 15.58 -16.27 9.35
N ARG A 166 16.16 -16.84 8.29
CA ARG A 166 17.33 -16.24 7.64
C ARG A 166 17.04 -14.88 7.00
N GLU A 167 15.87 -14.73 6.41
CA GLU A 167 15.45 -13.48 5.79
C GLU A 167 15.23 -12.38 6.83
N VAL A 168 14.64 -12.70 7.99
CA VAL A 168 14.32 -11.75 9.05
C VAL A 168 15.55 -11.42 9.91
N PHE A 169 16.31 -12.41 10.29
CA PHE A 169 17.40 -12.28 11.27
C PHE A 169 18.81 -12.39 10.67
N GLY A 170 18.93 -12.67 9.36
CA GLY A 170 20.22 -12.91 8.72
C GLY A 170 20.85 -14.22 9.17
N ASP A 171 22.18 -14.23 9.18
CA ASP A 171 22.97 -15.40 9.63
C ASP A 171 23.15 -15.48 11.16
N LEU A 172 22.23 -14.90 11.92
CA LEU A 172 22.23 -15.04 13.37
C LEU A 172 21.96 -16.50 13.73
N GLU A 173 22.87 -17.11 14.51
CA GLU A 173 22.60 -18.41 15.13
C GLU A 173 21.39 -18.25 16.06
N ILE A 174 20.27 -18.83 15.67
CA ILE A 174 19.07 -18.87 16.50
C ILE A 174 19.26 -20.01 17.49
N PRO A 175 19.22 -19.73 18.80
CA PRO A 175 19.45 -20.73 19.83
C PRO A 175 18.39 -21.82 19.86
#